data_3ccb8775f3ca7940cb5e9bb402a590a9
#
_entry.id   3ccb8775f3ca7940cb5e9bb402a590a9
#
_cell.length_a   1.000
_cell.length_b   1.000
_cell.length_c   1.000
_cell.angle_alpha   90.00
_cell.angle_beta   90.00
_cell.angle_gamma   90.00
#
_symmetry.space_group_name_H-M   'P 1'
#
loop_
_entity.id
_entity.type
_entity.pdbx_description
1 polymer ?
#
loop_
_entity_poly.entity_id
_entity_poly.type
_entity_poly.pdbx_seq_one_letter_code
_entity_poly.pdbx_strand_id
1 'polypeptide(L)'
;MASLVLHRHDMKALRTYLLAVFCVVSTLSAAANDGTYYTKGNQLVPLQETDISVRREMLTISLMDNGTARVDVQYEFWNPGSAKRITMGFEADPPYNYDYKFYPDGRHPSISAFTVEMNGHALPYRTAACVADTLPLTRIDTARHYYVWANNWLYEDDGRDEPLDYNAGIRFAYVYYFDADFLPGLNRVRHTYVYRMSTNVGSPFIVDYKLTPAARWAGGKIGDFTLTIRADSTAKHFYVYDSAFVGTPFAVSEGMGKTRRSTHFGDPCTEVSLRNGAITLHTTDFSPQAELCIRAVGVDGCYVGQQCITGGTYDRTVRIDWGPYDGMQWVPADAAFRQRVMRNLPYANRGHVFRDKRLRQYFEGLWWYMPAPDYKDDSSDFTPVDWEYVNYKEK
;
A
#
# COMPACT_ATOMS: atom_id res chain seq x y z
N MET A 1 31.29 6.32 -47.63
CA MET A 1 31.42 6.24 -46.15
C MET A 1 30.75 7.47 -45.56
N ALA A 2 29.53 7.35 -45.12
CA ALA A 2 28.79 8.41 -44.44
C ALA A 2 28.60 7.98 -42.98
N SER A 3 29.28 8.70 -42.09
CA SER A 3 29.22 8.50 -40.65
C SER A 3 27.90 9.05 -40.10
N LEU A 4 27.06 8.21 -39.56
CA LEU A 4 25.87 8.63 -38.82
C LEU A 4 26.30 9.09 -37.42
N VAL A 5 26.38 10.39 -37.22
CA VAL A 5 26.50 10.99 -35.88
C VAL A 5 25.08 11.14 -35.32
N LEU A 6 24.66 10.19 -34.52
CA LEU A 6 23.42 10.31 -33.75
C LEU A 6 23.62 11.34 -32.65
N HIS A 7 22.81 12.38 -32.69
CA HIS A 7 22.87 13.51 -31.77
C HIS A 7 22.52 13.12 -30.36
N ARG A 8 23.33 13.53 -29.39
CA ARG A 8 23.14 13.39 -27.94
C ARG A 8 21.78 13.92 -27.40
N HIS A 9 21.08 14.71 -28.19
CA HIS A 9 19.75 15.23 -27.86
C HIS A 9 18.65 14.19 -27.97
N ASP A 10 18.76 13.27 -28.94
CA ASP A 10 17.71 12.27 -29.16
C ASP A 10 17.68 11.18 -28.08
N MET A 11 18.84 10.90 -27.51
CA MET A 11 18.95 9.94 -26.38
C MET A 11 18.32 10.46 -25.08
N LYS A 12 18.34 11.76 -24.83
CA LYS A 12 17.68 12.37 -23.67
C LYS A 12 16.16 12.37 -23.85
N ALA A 13 15.67 12.70 -25.04
CA ALA A 13 14.25 12.65 -25.36
C ALA A 13 13.70 11.21 -25.27
N LEU A 14 14.42 10.22 -25.79
CA LEU A 14 14.04 8.81 -25.71
C LEU A 14 14.05 8.29 -24.26
N ARG A 15 15.02 8.71 -23.44
CA ARG A 15 15.07 8.39 -21.99
C ARG A 15 13.90 9.03 -21.23
N THR A 16 13.55 10.26 -21.55
CA THR A 16 12.42 10.98 -20.95
C THR A 16 11.08 10.35 -21.38
N TYR A 17 10.97 9.92 -22.65
CA TYR A 17 9.79 9.19 -23.14
C TYR A 17 9.65 7.80 -22.53
N LEU A 18 10.75 7.05 -22.39
CA LEU A 18 10.76 5.75 -21.72
C LEU A 18 10.44 5.87 -20.21
N LEU A 19 10.93 6.91 -19.54
CA LEU A 19 10.58 7.21 -18.15
C LEU A 19 9.12 7.67 -18.02
N ALA A 20 8.60 8.49 -18.93
CA ALA A 20 7.21 8.91 -18.94
C ALA A 20 6.23 7.75 -19.23
N VAL A 21 6.60 6.84 -20.16
CA VAL A 21 5.81 5.62 -20.42
C VAL A 21 5.88 4.65 -19.23
N PHE A 22 7.00 4.58 -18.51
CA PHE A 22 7.12 3.78 -17.31
C PHE A 22 6.32 4.35 -16.13
N CYS A 23 6.20 5.68 -16.01
CA CYS A 23 5.39 6.34 -14.97
C CYS A 23 3.88 6.23 -15.21
N VAL A 24 3.40 6.08 -16.45
CA VAL A 24 1.97 5.95 -16.75
C VAL A 24 1.43 4.51 -16.52
N VAL A 25 2.32 3.52 -16.45
CA VAL A 25 1.93 2.10 -16.28
C VAL A 25 1.86 1.67 -14.79
N SER A 26 2.29 2.52 -13.85
CA SER A 26 2.47 2.12 -12.44
C SER A 26 1.29 2.40 -11.48
N THR A 27 0.08 2.66 -11.98
CA THR A 27 -1.08 3.00 -11.12
C THR A 27 -2.20 1.95 -11.07
N LEU A 28 -1.88 0.68 -11.24
CA LEU A 28 -2.85 -0.39 -10.98
C LEU A 28 -2.49 -1.05 -9.65
N SER A 29 -3.08 -0.53 -8.60
CA SER A 29 -2.86 -0.95 -7.23
C SER A 29 -4.04 -1.77 -6.73
N ALA A 30 -3.78 -2.87 -6.02
CA ALA A 30 -4.82 -3.61 -5.33
C ALA A 30 -5.42 -2.74 -4.22
N ALA A 31 -6.62 -2.27 -4.44
CA ALA A 31 -7.33 -1.39 -3.52
C ALA A 31 -8.72 -1.92 -3.23
N ALA A 32 -9.27 -1.65 -2.09
CA ALA A 32 -10.55 -2.21 -1.69
C ALA A 32 -11.37 -1.24 -0.82
N ASN A 33 -12.65 -1.03 -1.15
CA ASN A 33 -13.62 -0.30 -0.32
C ASN A 33 -15.07 -0.60 -0.73
N ASP A 34 -16.03 -0.17 0.10
CA ASP A 34 -17.46 -0.44 -0.05
C ASP A 34 -18.21 0.53 -0.92
N GLY A 35 -19.01 -0.01 -1.84
CA GLY A 35 -20.01 0.70 -2.63
C GLY A 35 -21.36 -0.01 -2.62
N THR A 36 -22.38 0.68 -3.11
CA THR A 36 -23.73 0.10 -3.29
C THR A 36 -23.89 -0.55 -4.64
N TYR A 37 -24.63 -1.66 -4.71
CA TYR A 37 -24.85 -2.45 -5.92
C TYR A 37 -26.28 -2.90 -6.09
N TYR A 38 -26.63 -3.14 -7.33
CA TYR A 38 -27.83 -3.85 -7.73
C TYR A 38 -27.43 -5.11 -8.51
N THR A 39 -28.00 -6.24 -8.13
CA THR A 39 -27.74 -7.52 -8.82
C THR A 39 -28.76 -7.75 -9.92
N LYS A 40 -28.33 -7.84 -11.19
CA LYS A 40 -29.18 -8.15 -12.31
C LYS A 40 -28.57 -9.26 -13.16
N GLY A 41 -29.11 -10.46 -13.03
CA GLY A 41 -28.55 -11.62 -13.73
C GLY A 41 -27.09 -11.84 -13.37
N ASN A 42 -26.20 -11.76 -14.36
CA ASN A 42 -24.75 -11.92 -14.19
C ASN A 42 -24.01 -10.59 -13.91
N GLN A 43 -24.70 -9.52 -13.58
CA GLN A 43 -24.13 -8.19 -13.41
C GLN A 43 -24.26 -7.69 -11.97
N LEU A 44 -23.23 -7.02 -11.48
CA LEU A 44 -23.23 -6.18 -10.30
C LEU A 44 -23.21 -4.72 -10.78
N VAL A 45 -24.33 -4.03 -10.62
CA VAL A 45 -24.47 -2.65 -11.07
C VAL A 45 -24.15 -1.72 -9.92
N PRO A 46 -23.07 -0.93 -9.98
CA PRO A 46 -22.83 0.10 -8.98
C PRO A 46 -23.99 1.11 -9.00
N LEU A 47 -24.53 1.42 -7.82
CA LEU A 47 -25.61 2.38 -7.66
C LEU A 47 -25.11 3.62 -6.93
N GLN A 48 -25.72 4.76 -7.25
CA GLN A 48 -25.68 5.95 -6.42
C GLN A 48 -26.77 5.83 -5.36
N GLU A 49 -26.37 5.69 -4.10
CA GLU A 49 -27.31 5.79 -2.99
C GLU A 49 -27.58 7.27 -2.66
N THR A 50 -28.83 7.68 -2.66
CA THR A 50 -29.21 9.08 -2.52
C THR A 50 -29.71 9.46 -1.13
N ASP A 51 -30.08 8.47 -0.30
CA ASP A 51 -30.69 8.70 1.00
C ASP A 51 -29.74 8.41 2.15
N ILE A 52 -29.02 7.29 2.09
CA ILE A 52 -28.13 6.84 3.17
C ILE A 52 -26.76 7.48 3.01
N SER A 53 -26.32 8.19 4.04
CA SER A 53 -25.02 8.87 4.07
C SER A 53 -24.01 8.17 4.99
N VAL A 54 -22.73 8.29 4.67
CA VAL A 54 -21.64 7.87 5.56
C VAL A 54 -21.35 8.99 6.55
N ARG A 55 -21.73 8.83 7.80
CA ARG A 55 -21.46 9.79 8.86
C ARG A 55 -20.05 9.71 9.38
N ARG A 56 -19.55 8.48 9.53
CA ARG A 56 -18.20 8.23 10.01
C ARG A 56 -17.61 7.01 9.33
N GLU A 57 -16.32 7.07 9.05
CA GLU A 57 -15.49 5.94 8.68
C GLU A 57 -14.20 5.97 9.52
N MET A 58 -13.90 4.84 10.16
CA MET A 58 -12.64 4.61 10.86
C MET A 58 -11.93 3.45 10.19
N LEU A 59 -10.85 3.76 9.47
CA LEU A 59 -10.02 2.80 8.75
C LEU A 59 -8.72 2.59 9.52
N THR A 60 -8.44 1.37 9.92
CA THR A 60 -7.17 0.97 10.54
C THR A 60 -6.43 -0.03 9.66
N ILE A 61 -5.19 0.27 9.32
CA ILE A 61 -4.28 -0.61 8.57
C ILE A 61 -3.09 -0.92 9.46
N SER A 62 -2.95 -2.17 9.88
CA SER A 62 -1.83 -2.65 10.67
C SER A 62 -0.84 -3.38 9.78
N LEU A 63 0.36 -2.81 9.63
CA LEU A 63 1.46 -3.37 8.84
C LEU A 63 2.18 -4.41 9.69
N MET A 64 1.98 -5.70 9.36
CA MET A 64 2.51 -6.84 10.11
C MET A 64 3.93 -7.21 9.64
N ASP A 65 4.68 -7.92 10.48
CA ASP A 65 6.05 -8.31 10.17
C ASP A 65 6.16 -9.50 9.20
N ASN A 66 5.08 -10.26 9.05
CA ASN A 66 5.01 -11.43 8.17
C ASN A 66 4.65 -11.10 6.70
N GLY A 67 4.76 -9.84 6.29
CA GLY A 67 4.43 -9.42 4.92
C GLY A 67 2.94 -9.29 4.66
N THR A 68 2.11 -9.20 5.71
CA THR A 68 0.68 -8.96 5.59
C THR A 68 0.28 -7.62 6.21
N ALA A 69 -0.87 -7.09 5.80
CA ALA A 69 -1.56 -6.00 6.47
C ALA A 69 -2.91 -6.50 6.98
N ARG A 70 -3.25 -6.16 8.20
CA ARG A 70 -4.62 -6.33 8.71
C ARG A 70 -5.39 -5.04 8.53
N VAL A 71 -6.54 -5.14 7.89
CA VAL A 71 -7.46 -4.02 7.69
C VAL A 71 -8.69 -4.21 8.56
N ASP A 72 -9.08 -3.15 9.25
CA ASP A 72 -10.30 -3.05 10.04
C ASP A 72 -10.97 -1.72 9.69
N VAL A 73 -12.13 -1.78 9.07
CA VAL A 73 -12.89 -0.60 8.74
C VAL A 73 -14.25 -0.63 9.39
N GLN A 74 -14.62 0.48 10.00
CA GLN A 74 -15.87 0.65 10.73
C GLN A 74 -16.59 1.88 10.19
N TYR A 75 -17.83 1.68 9.75
CA TYR A 75 -18.71 2.71 9.23
C TYR A 75 -19.87 3.00 10.18
N GLU A 76 -20.23 4.26 10.26
CA GLU A 76 -21.52 4.71 10.76
C GLU A 76 -22.33 5.33 9.62
N PHE A 77 -23.38 4.64 9.20
CA PHE A 77 -24.29 5.10 8.18
C PHE A 77 -25.55 5.71 8.81
N TRP A 78 -26.09 6.72 8.17
CA TRP A 78 -27.35 7.32 8.56
C TRP A 78 -28.42 7.09 7.49
N ASN A 79 -29.50 6.39 7.85
CA ASN A 79 -30.67 6.23 7.02
C ASN A 79 -31.77 7.19 7.53
N PRO A 80 -32.10 8.27 6.82
CA PRO A 80 -33.16 9.20 7.23
C PRO A 80 -34.58 8.66 6.98
N GLY A 81 -34.68 7.61 6.16
CA GLY A 81 -35.97 7.05 5.70
C GLY A 81 -36.39 5.78 6.43
N SER A 82 -37.30 5.04 5.82
CA SER A 82 -37.73 3.72 6.28
C SER A 82 -36.63 2.66 6.12
N ALA A 83 -36.84 1.49 6.73
CA ALA A 83 -35.93 0.36 6.57
C ALA A 83 -35.77 0.00 5.07
N LYS A 84 -34.52 -0.24 4.65
CA LYS A 84 -34.15 -0.46 3.26
C LYS A 84 -33.08 -1.55 3.17
N ARG A 85 -33.28 -2.53 2.30
CA ARG A 85 -32.24 -3.52 1.97
C ARG A 85 -31.39 -3.04 0.80
N ILE A 86 -30.10 -3.08 0.97
CA ILE A 86 -29.11 -2.69 -0.04
C ILE A 86 -28.08 -3.81 -0.19
N THR A 87 -27.71 -4.16 -1.41
CA THR A 87 -26.53 -4.97 -1.65
C THR A 87 -25.29 -4.06 -1.61
N MET A 88 -24.45 -4.27 -0.64
CA MET A 88 -23.13 -3.62 -0.54
C MET A 88 -22.07 -4.49 -1.19
N GLY A 89 -21.03 -3.88 -1.73
CA GLY A 89 -19.89 -4.58 -2.31
C GLY A 89 -18.60 -3.87 -2.03
N PHE A 90 -17.65 -4.66 -1.60
CA PHE A 90 -16.26 -4.31 -1.39
C PHE A 90 -15.46 -4.72 -2.63
N GLU A 91 -14.89 -3.76 -3.33
CA GLU A 91 -14.09 -3.97 -4.54
C GLU A 91 -12.61 -4.08 -4.17
N ALA A 92 -11.92 -5.08 -4.71
CA ALA A 92 -10.48 -5.23 -4.61
C ALA A 92 -9.87 -5.45 -5.99
N ASP A 93 -8.87 -4.64 -6.33
CA ASP A 93 -8.10 -4.85 -7.56
C ASP A 93 -7.20 -6.08 -7.42
N PRO A 94 -6.81 -6.71 -8.54
CA PRO A 94 -5.86 -7.81 -8.53
C PRO A 94 -4.55 -7.43 -7.82
N PRO A 95 -3.87 -8.37 -7.12
CA PRO A 95 -2.59 -8.07 -6.49
C PRO A 95 -1.54 -7.72 -7.53
N TYR A 96 -0.62 -6.82 -7.18
CA TYR A 96 0.49 -6.40 -8.04
C TYR A 96 1.63 -7.44 -8.05
N ASN A 97 1.30 -8.70 -8.27
CA ASN A 97 2.27 -9.80 -8.36
C ASN A 97 2.05 -10.53 -9.67
N TYR A 98 3.12 -10.79 -10.42
CA TYR A 98 3.04 -11.45 -11.74
C TYR A 98 2.63 -12.92 -11.68
N ASP A 99 2.64 -13.53 -10.50
CA ASP A 99 2.56 -14.97 -10.37
C ASP A 99 1.52 -15.36 -9.31
N TYR A 100 0.25 -15.21 -9.63
CA TYR A 100 -0.82 -15.69 -8.78
C TYR A 100 -1.90 -16.41 -9.57
N LYS A 101 -2.53 -17.36 -8.90
CA LYS A 101 -3.63 -18.12 -9.48
C LYS A 101 -4.91 -17.29 -9.49
N PHE A 102 -5.53 -17.18 -10.66
CA PHE A 102 -6.89 -16.66 -10.77
C PHE A 102 -7.90 -17.65 -10.17
N TYR A 103 -8.82 -17.13 -9.37
CA TYR A 103 -9.91 -17.91 -8.79
C TYR A 103 -11.24 -17.45 -9.40
N PRO A 104 -11.87 -18.29 -10.27
CA PRO A 104 -13.11 -17.93 -10.96
C PRO A 104 -14.29 -17.67 -10.03
N ASP A 105 -14.27 -18.20 -8.81
CA ASP A 105 -15.26 -17.94 -7.76
C ASP A 105 -15.18 -16.54 -7.15
N GLY A 106 -14.20 -15.73 -7.61
CA GLY A 106 -14.02 -14.35 -7.17
C GLY A 106 -13.30 -14.19 -5.84
N ARG A 107 -12.69 -15.25 -5.30
CA ARG A 107 -11.82 -15.11 -4.13
C ARG A 107 -10.53 -14.41 -4.52
N HIS A 108 -10.22 -13.32 -3.83
CA HIS A 108 -8.98 -12.60 -4.07
C HIS A 108 -7.78 -13.41 -3.53
N PRO A 109 -6.70 -13.61 -4.31
CA PRO A 109 -5.58 -14.48 -3.92
C PRO A 109 -4.78 -13.97 -2.71
N SER A 110 -4.84 -12.66 -2.44
CA SER A 110 -4.10 -12.02 -1.33
C SER A 110 -4.99 -11.62 -0.15
N ILE A 111 -6.32 -11.78 -0.23
CA ILE A 111 -7.24 -11.48 0.88
C ILE A 111 -7.66 -12.77 1.57
N SER A 112 -7.54 -12.78 2.88
CA SER A 112 -7.96 -13.89 3.73
C SER A 112 -8.68 -13.37 4.99
N ALA A 113 -9.36 -14.26 5.68
CA ALA A 113 -10.09 -13.96 6.92
C ALA A 113 -11.06 -12.75 6.78
N PHE A 114 -11.70 -12.62 5.61
CA PHE A 114 -12.69 -11.56 5.41
C PHE A 114 -13.92 -11.82 6.29
N THR A 115 -14.36 -10.79 6.99
CA THR A 115 -15.58 -10.81 7.79
C THR A 115 -16.37 -9.53 7.53
N VAL A 116 -17.67 -9.62 7.67
CA VAL A 116 -18.55 -8.46 7.68
C VAL A 116 -19.61 -8.61 8.77
N GLU A 117 -19.84 -7.52 9.48
CA GLU A 117 -20.86 -7.39 10.54
C GLU A 117 -21.70 -6.15 10.29
N MET A 118 -22.99 -6.25 10.58
CA MET A 118 -23.88 -5.09 10.59
C MET A 118 -24.69 -5.08 11.89
N ASN A 119 -24.67 -3.94 12.59
CA ASN A 119 -25.38 -3.74 13.86
C ASN A 119 -25.10 -4.84 14.91
N GLY A 120 -23.84 -5.37 14.93
CA GLY A 120 -23.40 -6.43 15.84
C GLY A 120 -23.72 -7.85 15.39
N HIS A 121 -24.25 -8.05 14.19
CA HIS A 121 -24.55 -9.35 13.62
C HIS A 121 -23.66 -9.66 12.43
N ALA A 122 -23.03 -10.82 12.41
CA ALA A 122 -22.26 -11.29 11.25
C ALA A 122 -23.17 -11.48 10.04
N LEU A 123 -22.73 -11.01 8.88
CA LEU A 123 -23.45 -11.18 7.62
C LEU A 123 -22.75 -12.20 6.71
N PRO A 124 -23.50 -13.05 6.00
CA PRO A 124 -22.95 -13.87 4.95
C PRO A 124 -22.57 -13.00 3.76
N TYR A 125 -21.47 -13.31 3.11
CA TYR A 125 -21.02 -12.65 1.89
C TYR A 125 -20.78 -13.63 0.74
N ARG A 126 -20.73 -13.11 -0.45
CA ARG A 126 -20.40 -13.82 -1.71
C ARG A 126 -19.25 -13.12 -2.40
N THR A 127 -18.57 -13.82 -3.28
CA THR A 127 -17.46 -13.27 -4.06
C THR A 127 -17.76 -13.37 -5.56
N ALA A 128 -17.19 -12.46 -6.34
CA ALA A 128 -17.22 -12.52 -7.79
C ALA A 128 -15.96 -11.85 -8.36
N ALA A 129 -15.47 -12.33 -9.50
CA ALA A 129 -14.56 -11.60 -10.35
C ALA A 129 -15.36 -10.93 -11.45
N CYS A 130 -15.11 -9.65 -11.69
CA CYS A 130 -15.89 -8.83 -12.62
C CYS A 130 -14.98 -8.07 -13.57
N VAL A 131 -15.41 -7.86 -14.80
CA VAL A 131 -14.74 -6.97 -15.75
C VAL A 131 -14.74 -5.56 -15.22
N ALA A 132 -13.58 -4.95 -15.07
CA ALA A 132 -13.42 -3.64 -14.40
C ALA A 132 -13.77 -2.44 -15.31
N ASP A 133 -13.59 -2.57 -16.62
CA ASP A 133 -13.78 -1.46 -17.57
C ASP A 133 -15.23 -1.28 -18.04
N THR A 134 -16.14 -2.07 -17.51
CA THR A 134 -17.57 -2.00 -17.86
C THR A 134 -18.40 -1.58 -16.66
N LEU A 135 -19.29 -0.61 -16.86
CA LEU A 135 -20.37 -0.31 -15.93
C LEU A 135 -21.69 -0.66 -16.61
N PRO A 136 -22.47 -1.60 -16.10
CA PRO A 136 -22.31 -2.37 -14.85
C PRO A 136 -21.16 -3.38 -14.90
N LEU A 137 -20.62 -3.72 -13.73
CA LEU A 137 -19.60 -4.74 -13.61
C LEU A 137 -20.15 -6.10 -14.04
N THR A 138 -19.62 -6.64 -15.13
CA THR A 138 -20.05 -7.96 -15.65
C THR A 138 -19.18 -9.04 -15.01
N ARG A 139 -19.81 -10.05 -14.40
CA ARG A 139 -19.09 -11.19 -13.86
C ARG A 139 -18.38 -11.95 -14.97
N ILE A 140 -17.15 -12.33 -14.69
CA ILE A 140 -16.35 -13.18 -15.57
C ILE A 140 -17.02 -14.56 -15.65
N ASP A 141 -17.09 -15.10 -16.86
CA ASP A 141 -17.68 -16.42 -17.11
C ASP A 141 -16.82 -17.51 -16.48
N THR A 142 -17.32 -18.16 -15.45
CA THR A 142 -16.62 -19.23 -14.73
C THR A 142 -16.54 -20.55 -15.49
N ALA A 143 -17.26 -20.67 -16.62
CA ALA A 143 -17.18 -21.85 -17.49
C ALA A 143 -15.93 -21.85 -18.38
N ARG A 144 -15.26 -20.71 -18.47
CA ARG A 144 -14.02 -20.56 -19.23
C ARG A 144 -12.82 -20.64 -18.31
N HIS A 145 -11.68 -21.05 -18.87
CA HIS A 145 -10.40 -21.04 -18.17
C HIS A 145 -9.65 -19.75 -18.48
N TYR A 146 -9.03 -19.18 -17.45
CA TYR A 146 -8.28 -17.93 -17.57
C TYR A 146 -6.97 -18.02 -16.81
N TYR A 147 -5.98 -17.28 -17.28
CA TYR A 147 -4.73 -17.04 -16.57
C TYR A 147 -4.42 -15.55 -16.50
N VAL A 148 -3.62 -15.17 -15.53
CA VAL A 148 -3.15 -13.79 -15.36
C VAL A 148 -1.81 -13.65 -16.05
N TRP A 149 -1.66 -12.60 -16.83
CA TRP A 149 -0.41 -12.24 -17.48
C TRP A 149 0.02 -10.84 -17.08
N ALA A 150 1.13 -10.36 -17.66
CA ALA A 150 1.69 -9.04 -17.41
C ALA A 150 0.62 -7.94 -17.24
N ASN A 151 0.83 -7.01 -16.32
CA ASN A 151 -0.09 -5.93 -15.94
C ASN A 151 -1.38 -6.37 -15.23
N ASN A 152 -1.42 -7.58 -14.68
CA ASN A 152 -2.59 -8.14 -13.98
C ASN A 152 -3.87 -8.21 -14.85
N TRP A 153 -3.71 -8.39 -16.14
CA TRP A 153 -4.82 -8.62 -17.05
C TRP A 153 -5.11 -10.11 -17.16
N LEU A 154 -6.37 -10.41 -17.37
CA LEU A 154 -6.88 -11.76 -17.50
C LEU A 154 -7.03 -12.13 -18.98
N TYR A 155 -6.47 -13.25 -19.34
CA TYR A 155 -6.55 -13.81 -20.69
C TYR A 155 -7.24 -15.17 -20.65
N GLU A 156 -8.01 -15.46 -21.70
CA GLU A 156 -8.59 -16.80 -21.86
C GLU A 156 -7.46 -17.81 -22.12
N ASP A 157 -7.49 -18.90 -21.39
CA ASP A 157 -6.50 -19.97 -21.50
C ASP A 157 -6.77 -20.79 -22.76
N ASP A 158 -5.93 -20.65 -23.74
CA ASP A 158 -5.94 -21.40 -25.00
C ASP A 158 -4.81 -22.44 -25.09
N GLY A 159 -4.19 -22.74 -23.97
CA GLY A 159 -3.10 -23.70 -23.82
C GLY A 159 -1.72 -23.16 -24.20
N ARG A 160 -1.56 -21.85 -24.29
CA ARG A 160 -0.27 -21.18 -24.54
C ARG A 160 0.28 -20.54 -23.28
N ASP A 161 1.60 -20.42 -23.22
CA ASP A 161 2.30 -19.76 -22.11
C ASP A 161 2.20 -18.22 -22.17
N GLU A 162 1.93 -17.65 -23.35
CA GLU A 162 1.83 -16.21 -23.59
C GLU A 162 0.62 -15.87 -24.48
N PRO A 163 -0.04 -14.71 -24.27
CA PRO A 163 -1.15 -14.29 -25.12
C PRO A 163 -0.66 -13.93 -26.54
N LEU A 164 -1.43 -14.32 -27.56
CA LEU A 164 -1.16 -13.91 -28.95
C LEU A 164 -1.38 -12.42 -29.18
N ASP A 165 -2.36 -11.85 -28.50
CA ASP A 165 -2.69 -10.43 -28.57
C ASP A 165 -2.73 -9.87 -27.15
N TYR A 166 -1.74 -9.06 -26.83
CA TYR A 166 -1.65 -8.40 -25.53
C TYR A 166 -2.78 -7.37 -25.30
N ASN A 167 -3.48 -6.95 -26.35
CA ASN A 167 -4.61 -6.03 -26.23
C ASN A 167 -5.94 -6.76 -25.96
N ALA A 168 -5.98 -8.09 -26.08
CA ALA A 168 -7.16 -8.89 -25.80
C ALA A 168 -7.36 -9.17 -24.31
N GLY A 169 -6.47 -8.71 -23.45
CA GLY A 169 -6.57 -8.87 -22.00
C GLY A 169 -7.77 -8.15 -21.39
N ILE A 170 -8.36 -8.76 -20.39
CA ILE A 170 -9.51 -8.24 -19.66
C ILE A 170 -9.03 -7.64 -18.35
N ARG A 171 -9.30 -6.36 -18.12
CA ARG A 171 -9.14 -5.74 -16.80
C ARG A 171 -10.28 -6.22 -15.89
N PHE A 172 -9.95 -6.58 -14.67
CA PHE A 172 -10.93 -7.16 -13.77
C PHE A 172 -10.69 -6.70 -12.32
N ALA A 173 -11.73 -6.85 -11.50
CA ALA A 173 -11.69 -6.62 -10.06
C ALA A 173 -12.37 -7.78 -9.34
N TYR A 174 -11.96 -8.02 -8.11
CA TYR A 174 -12.65 -8.92 -7.19
C TYR A 174 -13.69 -8.13 -6.40
N VAL A 175 -14.87 -8.71 -6.21
CA VAL A 175 -15.97 -8.08 -5.46
C VAL A 175 -16.47 -9.03 -4.38
N TYR A 176 -16.40 -8.60 -3.14
CA TYR A 176 -17.03 -9.25 -2.00
C TYR A 176 -18.34 -8.51 -1.74
N TYR A 177 -19.49 -9.17 -1.85
CA TYR A 177 -20.78 -8.51 -1.75
C TYR A 177 -21.74 -9.23 -0.81
N PHE A 178 -22.58 -8.43 -0.15
CA PHE A 178 -23.50 -8.89 0.89
C PHE A 178 -24.75 -8.01 0.92
N ASP A 179 -25.85 -8.59 1.43
CA ASP A 179 -27.10 -7.85 1.59
C ASP A 179 -27.16 -7.26 3.01
N ALA A 180 -27.38 -5.96 3.10
CA ALA A 180 -27.41 -5.16 4.32
C ALA A 180 -28.80 -4.56 4.53
N ASP A 181 -29.42 -4.82 5.68
CA ASP A 181 -30.71 -4.25 6.07
C ASP A 181 -30.52 -2.98 6.90
N PHE A 182 -30.58 -1.82 6.25
CA PHE A 182 -30.49 -0.53 6.89
C PHE A 182 -31.79 -0.17 7.60
N LEU A 183 -31.74 -0.08 8.92
CA LEU A 183 -32.84 0.41 9.75
C LEU A 183 -32.89 1.93 9.71
N PRO A 184 -34.05 2.57 10.04
CA PRO A 184 -34.10 4.02 10.24
C PRO A 184 -33.07 4.50 11.27
N GLY A 185 -32.39 5.58 10.98
CA GLY A 185 -31.36 6.15 11.87
C GLY A 185 -29.98 5.56 11.67
N LEU A 186 -29.23 5.37 12.77
CA LEU A 186 -27.84 4.97 12.76
C LEU A 186 -27.69 3.46 12.53
N ASN A 187 -26.84 3.10 11.56
CA ASN A 187 -26.44 1.73 11.28
C ASN A 187 -24.91 1.61 11.32
N ARG A 188 -24.39 0.54 11.88
CA ARG A 188 -22.95 0.27 11.95
C ARG A 188 -22.60 -0.91 11.07
N VAL A 189 -21.63 -0.74 10.18
CA VAL A 189 -21.06 -1.82 9.38
C VAL A 189 -19.58 -1.90 9.70
N ARG A 190 -19.06 -3.12 9.86
CA ARG A 190 -17.64 -3.34 10.06
C ARG A 190 -17.18 -4.50 9.21
N HIS A 191 -16.04 -4.34 8.55
CA HIS A 191 -15.33 -5.47 7.98
C HIS A 191 -13.90 -5.54 8.45
N THR A 192 -13.39 -6.77 8.50
CA THR A 192 -11.97 -7.02 8.72
C THR A 192 -11.48 -8.02 7.70
N TYR A 193 -10.22 -7.89 7.33
CA TYR A 193 -9.53 -8.88 6.51
C TYR A 193 -8.02 -8.80 6.70
N VAL A 194 -7.33 -9.84 6.27
CA VAL A 194 -5.87 -9.87 6.19
C VAL A 194 -5.49 -9.86 4.70
N TYR A 195 -4.64 -8.92 4.34
CA TYR A 195 -4.16 -8.72 2.99
C TYR A 195 -2.67 -9.06 2.92
N ARG A 196 -2.27 -9.97 2.02
CA ARG A 196 -0.86 -10.16 1.69
C ARG A 196 -0.41 -8.96 0.87
N MET A 197 0.49 -8.17 1.44
CA MET A 197 0.99 -6.95 0.79
C MET A 197 1.66 -7.28 -0.54
N SER A 198 1.40 -6.48 -1.54
CA SER A 198 2.07 -6.56 -2.83
C SER A 198 3.51 -6.10 -2.70
N THR A 199 4.37 -6.52 -3.62
CA THR A 199 5.79 -6.15 -3.66
C THR A 199 6.19 -5.84 -5.09
N ASN A 200 7.23 -5.02 -5.27
CA ASN A 200 7.90 -4.85 -6.55
C ASN A 200 9.41 -4.67 -6.33
N VAL A 201 10.16 -4.47 -7.41
CA VAL A 201 11.64 -4.32 -7.36
C VAL A 201 12.06 -3.15 -6.47
N GLY A 202 11.30 -2.05 -6.46
CA GLY A 202 11.61 -0.84 -5.70
C GLY A 202 10.90 -0.73 -4.34
N SER A 203 9.90 -1.59 -4.05
CA SER A 203 9.10 -1.48 -2.83
C SER A 203 8.90 -2.82 -2.15
N PRO A 204 9.48 -3.03 -0.97
CA PRO A 204 9.34 -4.26 -0.19
C PRO A 204 7.92 -4.57 0.24
N PHE A 205 7.08 -3.57 0.37
CA PHE A 205 5.64 -3.74 0.50
C PHE A 205 4.86 -2.59 -0.13
N ILE A 206 3.66 -2.92 -0.58
CA ILE A 206 2.69 -2.03 -1.19
C ILE A 206 1.34 -2.32 -0.57
N VAL A 207 0.66 -1.29 -0.07
CA VAL A 207 -0.73 -1.37 0.38
C VAL A 207 -1.51 -0.26 -0.28
N ASP A 208 -2.54 -0.64 -1.00
CA ASP A 208 -3.48 0.28 -1.62
C ASP A 208 -4.89 0.02 -1.07
N TYR A 209 -5.70 1.08 -0.99
CA TYR A 209 -7.07 0.99 -0.49
C TYR A 209 -7.98 1.96 -1.27
N LYS A 210 -9.09 1.44 -1.81
CA LYS A 210 -10.07 2.27 -2.54
C LYS A 210 -10.86 3.13 -1.58
N LEU A 211 -10.78 4.42 -1.80
CA LEU A 211 -11.57 5.42 -1.06
C LEU A 211 -12.74 5.96 -1.90
N THR A 212 -12.56 6.00 -3.22
CA THR A 212 -13.51 6.63 -4.14
C THR A 212 -14.93 6.03 -4.15
N PRO A 213 -15.17 4.72 -3.85
CA PRO A 213 -16.52 4.20 -3.73
C PRO A 213 -17.37 4.87 -2.65
N ALA A 214 -16.77 5.53 -1.67
CA ALA A 214 -17.49 6.34 -0.70
C ALA A 214 -18.32 7.46 -1.35
N ALA A 215 -17.93 7.95 -2.53
CA ALA A 215 -18.69 8.93 -3.29
C ALA A 215 -20.04 8.41 -3.83
N ARG A 216 -20.30 7.11 -3.76
CA ARG A 216 -21.59 6.50 -4.16
C ARG A 216 -22.69 6.62 -3.11
N TRP A 217 -22.35 7.04 -1.89
CA TRP A 217 -23.31 7.29 -0.82
C TRP A 217 -23.85 8.72 -0.86
N ALA A 218 -24.97 8.95 -0.19
CA ALA A 218 -25.64 10.25 -0.19
C ALA A 218 -24.69 11.38 0.21
N GLY A 219 -24.67 12.43 -0.61
CA GLY A 219 -23.77 13.57 -0.44
C GLY A 219 -22.35 13.38 -0.99
N GLY A 220 -21.98 12.17 -1.44
CA GLY A 220 -20.68 11.89 -2.07
C GLY A 220 -19.47 12.12 -1.15
N LYS A 221 -19.67 12.05 0.17
CA LYS A 221 -18.64 12.33 1.16
C LYS A 221 -18.82 11.53 2.43
N ILE A 222 -17.73 11.42 3.19
CA ILE A 222 -17.68 10.88 4.55
C ILE A 222 -17.71 12.06 5.53
N GLY A 223 -18.65 12.09 6.47
CA GLY A 223 -18.78 13.20 7.42
C GLY A 223 -17.59 13.34 8.36
N ASP A 224 -17.10 12.24 8.89
CA ASP A 224 -15.96 12.15 9.82
C ASP A 224 -15.09 10.97 9.38
N PHE A 225 -13.88 11.21 8.87
CA PHE A 225 -12.96 10.18 8.40
C PHE A 225 -11.71 10.14 9.24
N THR A 226 -11.37 8.96 9.72
CA THR A 226 -10.12 8.71 10.44
C THR A 226 -9.37 7.54 9.82
N LEU A 227 -8.14 7.78 9.38
CA LEU A 227 -7.20 6.74 8.95
C LEU A 227 -6.11 6.57 9.98
N THR A 228 -5.93 5.34 10.45
CA THR A 228 -4.84 4.95 11.35
C THR A 228 -3.96 3.91 10.66
N ILE A 229 -2.66 4.17 10.56
CA ILE A 229 -1.67 3.21 10.05
C ILE A 229 -0.76 2.81 11.22
N ARG A 230 -0.69 1.51 11.49
CA ARG A 230 0.07 0.94 12.60
C ARG A 230 1.28 0.17 12.12
N ALA A 231 2.39 0.24 12.87
CA ALA A 231 3.45 -0.76 12.81
C ALA A 231 3.19 -1.81 13.90
N ASP A 232 3.32 -3.09 13.55
CA ASP A 232 3.10 -4.19 14.49
C ASP A 232 4.21 -4.23 15.56
N SER A 233 5.36 -4.81 15.27
CA SER A 233 6.44 -4.96 16.26
C SER A 233 7.78 -4.41 15.77
N THR A 234 8.04 -4.37 14.48
CA THR A 234 9.28 -3.83 13.92
C THR A 234 9.08 -2.46 13.28
N ALA A 235 10.15 -1.68 13.24
CA ALA A 235 10.14 -0.37 12.60
C ALA A 235 9.72 -0.47 11.13
N LYS A 236 8.86 0.44 10.70
CA LYS A 236 8.40 0.57 9.32
C LYS A 236 8.77 1.94 8.78
N HIS A 237 9.27 1.94 7.54
CA HIS A 237 9.59 3.15 6.79
C HIS A 237 8.80 3.12 5.49
N PHE A 238 7.95 4.12 5.28
CA PHE A 238 7.05 4.13 4.14
C PHE A 238 6.61 5.54 3.74
N TYR A 239 6.06 5.64 2.54
CA TYR A 239 5.39 6.80 2.02
C TYR A 239 3.89 6.59 2.02
N VAL A 240 3.15 7.64 2.38
CA VAL A 240 1.71 7.75 2.11
C VAL A 240 1.54 8.87 1.10
N TYR A 241 1.04 8.54 -0.10
CA TYR A 241 0.87 9.55 -1.15
C TYR A 241 -0.26 10.52 -0.81
N ASP A 242 -0.03 11.79 -1.15
CA ASP A 242 -0.96 12.88 -0.80
C ASP A 242 -2.18 12.98 -1.71
N SER A 243 -2.21 12.23 -2.81
CA SER A 243 -3.27 12.30 -3.82
C SER A 243 -4.69 12.16 -3.24
N ALA A 244 -4.85 11.34 -2.21
CA ALA A 244 -6.12 11.17 -1.51
C ALA A 244 -6.37 12.21 -0.41
N PHE A 245 -5.32 12.84 0.15
CA PHE A 245 -5.39 13.63 1.40
C PHE A 245 -4.71 14.99 1.28
N VAL A 246 -4.90 15.68 0.17
CA VAL A 246 -4.25 16.97 -0.12
C VAL A 246 -4.36 17.93 1.06
N GLY A 247 -3.21 18.31 1.62
CA GLY A 247 -3.13 19.31 2.69
C GLY A 247 -3.40 18.80 4.10
N THR A 248 -3.84 17.55 4.29
CA THR A 248 -4.12 16.99 5.62
C THR A 248 -2.88 16.26 6.16
N PRO A 249 -2.31 16.68 7.30
CA PRO A 249 -1.10 16.05 7.84
C PRO A 249 -1.43 14.75 8.59
N PHE A 250 -0.50 13.80 8.53
CA PHE A 250 -0.45 12.68 9.47
C PHE A 250 0.26 13.10 10.75
N ALA A 251 -0.26 12.70 11.89
CA ALA A 251 0.37 12.87 13.19
C ALA A 251 0.69 11.51 13.83
N VAL A 252 1.81 11.42 14.54
CA VAL A 252 2.08 10.26 15.40
C VAL A 252 1.07 10.28 16.54
N SER A 253 0.20 9.28 16.59
CA SER A 253 -0.89 9.17 17.58
C SER A 253 -0.57 8.21 18.71
N GLU A 254 0.29 7.23 18.47
CA GLU A 254 0.72 6.25 19.44
C GLU A 254 2.18 5.89 19.23
N GLY A 255 2.88 5.56 20.32
CA GLY A 255 4.24 5.04 20.27
C GLY A 255 5.28 6.08 19.85
N MET A 256 6.24 5.64 19.02
CA MET A 256 7.37 6.45 18.59
C MET A 256 7.50 6.45 17.07
N GLY A 257 7.46 7.64 16.49
CA GLY A 257 7.56 7.85 15.05
C GLY A 257 7.87 9.28 14.68
N LYS A 258 8.10 9.48 13.40
CA LYS A 258 8.29 10.80 12.76
C LYS A 258 7.56 10.82 11.44
N THR A 259 7.04 11.97 11.07
CA THR A 259 6.47 12.24 9.76
C THR A 259 7.09 13.50 9.18
N ARG A 260 7.25 13.54 7.86
CA ARG A 260 7.65 14.76 7.14
C ARG A 260 7.04 14.81 5.76
N ARG A 261 6.87 16.00 5.23
CA ARG A 261 6.51 16.19 3.82
C ARG A 261 7.71 15.81 2.95
N SER A 262 7.44 15.09 1.88
CA SER A 262 8.45 14.59 0.95
C SER A 262 7.90 14.47 -0.46
N THR A 263 8.71 13.99 -1.37
CA THR A 263 8.30 13.58 -2.71
C THR A 263 8.89 12.21 -3.00
N HIS A 264 8.13 11.38 -3.71
CA HIS A 264 8.60 10.08 -4.17
C HIS A 264 8.31 9.98 -5.67
N PHE A 265 9.36 9.83 -6.48
CA PHE A 265 9.29 9.91 -7.95
C PHE A 265 8.61 11.17 -8.50
N GLY A 266 8.70 12.28 -7.77
CA GLY A 266 8.07 13.56 -8.14
C GLY A 266 6.67 13.77 -7.55
N ASP A 267 6.03 12.75 -7.03
CA ASP A 267 4.70 12.84 -6.42
C ASP A 267 4.81 13.27 -4.95
N PRO A 268 3.99 14.24 -4.51
CA PRO A 268 3.92 14.64 -3.12
C PRO A 268 3.47 13.49 -2.22
N CYS A 269 4.15 13.35 -1.08
CA CYS A 269 3.82 12.31 -0.11
C CYS A 269 4.18 12.74 1.33
N THR A 270 3.64 12.01 2.28
CA THR A 270 4.13 12.01 3.67
C THR A 270 5.08 10.84 3.84
N GLU A 271 6.33 11.14 4.13
CA GLU A 271 7.33 10.13 4.50
C GLU A 271 7.20 9.84 6.00
N VAL A 272 7.17 8.57 6.34
CA VAL A 272 6.92 8.05 7.67
C VAL A 272 8.07 7.16 8.12
N SER A 273 8.59 7.43 9.30
CA SER A 273 9.44 6.51 10.05
C SER A 273 8.71 6.18 11.35
N LEU A 274 8.18 4.97 11.46
CA LEU A 274 7.40 4.52 12.61
C LEU A 274 8.12 3.33 13.25
N ARG A 275 8.69 3.54 14.44
CA ARG A 275 9.39 2.47 15.15
C ARG A 275 8.41 1.51 15.82
N ASN A 276 7.38 2.04 16.44
CA ASN A 276 6.24 1.32 16.98
C ASN A 276 5.04 2.25 17.13
N GLY A 277 3.83 1.70 17.24
CA GLY A 277 2.62 2.48 17.46
C GLY A 277 1.91 2.84 16.16
N ALA A 278 1.44 4.07 16.04
CA ALA A 278 0.58 4.48 14.94
C ALA A 278 0.76 5.95 14.54
N ILE A 279 0.48 6.20 13.26
CA ILE A 279 0.17 7.53 12.74
C ILE A 279 -1.32 7.61 12.43
N THR A 280 -1.91 8.78 12.61
CA THR A 280 -3.32 9.03 12.33
C THR A 280 -3.50 10.30 11.52
N LEU A 281 -4.43 10.22 10.57
CA LEU A 281 -4.99 11.36 9.86
C LEU A 281 -6.48 11.43 10.19
N HIS A 282 -6.96 12.63 10.49
CA HIS A 282 -8.38 12.90 10.70
C HIS A 282 -8.83 14.06 9.82
N THR A 283 -9.98 13.92 9.19
CA THR A 283 -10.59 14.98 8.39
C THR A 283 -12.12 14.86 8.42
N THR A 284 -12.80 15.97 8.18
CA THR A 284 -14.27 16.03 8.10
C THR A 284 -14.71 16.40 6.71
N ASP A 285 -15.96 16.06 6.37
CA ASP A 285 -16.53 16.30 5.04
C ASP A 285 -15.64 15.81 3.89
N PHE A 286 -15.02 14.64 4.11
CA PHE A 286 -14.04 14.07 3.21
C PHE A 286 -14.69 13.50 1.95
N SER A 287 -14.35 14.06 0.79
CA SER A 287 -14.76 13.56 -0.52
C SER A 287 -13.54 13.03 -1.25
N PRO A 288 -13.29 11.70 -1.22
CA PRO A 288 -12.09 11.13 -1.81
C PRO A 288 -12.08 11.30 -3.33
N GLN A 289 -10.98 11.86 -3.85
CA GLN A 289 -10.76 12.05 -5.29
C GLN A 289 -9.73 11.08 -5.86
N ALA A 290 -9.05 10.35 -4.99
CA ALA A 290 -8.03 9.36 -5.34
C ALA A 290 -8.00 8.27 -4.28
N GLU A 291 -7.28 7.19 -4.59
CA GLU A 291 -7.14 6.05 -3.70
C GLU A 291 -5.97 6.23 -2.71
N LEU A 292 -6.07 5.60 -1.56
CA LEU A 292 -4.96 5.51 -0.62
C LEU A 292 -3.87 4.62 -1.21
N CYS A 293 -2.65 5.13 -1.18
CA CYS A 293 -1.47 4.43 -1.66
C CYS A 293 -0.36 4.53 -0.60
N ILE A 294 0.07 3.38 -0.11
CA ILE A 294 1.19 3.25 0.84
C ILE A 294 2.29 2.43 0.17
N ARG A 295 3.50 2.97 0.15
CA ARG A 295 4.69 2.31 -0.42
C ARG A 295 5.78 2.24 0.62
N ALA A 296 6.37 1.08 0.83
CA ALA A 296 7.59 1.00 1.62
C ALA A 296 8.69 1.86 0.98
N VAL A 297 9.53 2.42 1.81
CA VAL A 297 10.77 3.02 1.33
C VAL A 297 11.62 1.90 0.72
N GLY A 298 11.83 1.97 -0.58
CA GLY A 298 12.61 1.00 -1.34
C GLY A 298 14.10 1.21 -1.26
N VAL A 299 14.85 0.41 -2.01
CA VAL A 299 16.32 0.52 -2.10
C VAL A 299 16.78 1.87 -2.61
N ASP A 300 15.98 2.50 -3.42
CA ASP A 300 16.28 3.82 -4.00
C ASP A 300 16.04 4.96 -3.02
N GLY A 301 15.16 4.78 -2.05
CA GLY A 301 14.91 5.73 -0.97
C GLY A 301 15.67 5.40 0.29
N CYS A 302 16.79 4.80 0.11
CA CYS A 302 17.55 4.05 1.03
C CYS A 302 17.89 4.76 2.32
N TYR A 303 17.30 4.34 3.36
CA TYR A 303 17.98 4.41 4.63
C TYR A 303 19.13 3.42 4.59
N VAL A 304 20.30 3.85 5.07
CA VAL A 304 21.43 2.95 5.28
C VAL A 304 21.00 1.91 6.32
N GLY A 305 20.03 1.24 6.17
CA GLY A 305 19.44 0.27 7.04
C GLY A 305 19.00 -0.92 6.21
N GLN A 306 17.81 -1.36 6.46
CA GLN A 306 17.25 -2.60 5.96
C GLN A 306 17.38 -2.83 4.45
N GLN A 307 17.23 -1.77 3.66
CA GLN A 307 17.07 -1.89 2.21
C GLN A 307 18.39 -2.11 1.49
N CYS A 308 19.37 -1.32 1.86
CA CYS A 308 20.64 -1.33 1.16
C CYS A 308 21.42 -2.62 1.34
N ILE A 309 21.25 -3.29 2.47
CA ILE A 309 21.90 -4.57 2.71
C ILE A 309 21.17 -5.70 1.99
N THR A 310 19.88 -5.77 2.09
CA THR A 310 19.10 -6.82 1.44
C THR A 310 19.26 -6.80 -0.07
N GLY A 311 19.40 -5.61 -0.67
CA GLY A 311 19.69 -5.46 -2.09
C GLY A 311 21.13 -5.76 -2.48
N GLY A 312 22.08 -5.64 -1.53
CA GLY A 312 23.51 -5.80 -1.80
C GLY A 312 24.09 -4.83 -2.85
N THR A 313 23.35 -3.77 -3.16
CA THR A 313 23.54 -2.95 -4.36
C THR A 313 24.14 -1.57 -4.10
N TYR A 314 24.28 -1.15 -2.85
CA TYR A 314 24.81 0.17 -2.56
C TYR A 314 26.35 0.21 -2.57
N ASP A 315 26.88 1.33 -3.00
CA ASP A 315 28.31 1.60 -2.90
C ASP A 315 28.67 1.94 -1.46
N ARG A 316 29.54 1.12 -0.89
CA ARG A 316 30.00 1.24 0.49
C ARG A 316 31.06 2.32 0.67
N THR A 317 31.62 2.78 -0.40
CA THR A 317 32.80 3.64 -0.33
C THR A 317 32.47 5.06 0.03
N VAL A 318 31.35 5.60 -0.46
CA VAL A 318 31.09 7.03 -0.35
C VAL A 318 29.63 7.34 -0.15
N ARG A 319 28.83 7.17 -1.17
CA ARG A 319 27.50 7.76 -1.28
C ARG A 319 26.55 6.78 -1.93
N ILE A 320 25.32 6.82 -1.50
CA ILE A 320 24.21 6.13 -2.13
C ILE A 320 23.45 7.15 -2.96
N ASP A 321 23.48 6.98 -4.26
CA ASP A 321 22.79 7.82 -5.22
C ASP A 321 21.60 7.07 -5.79
N TRP A 322 20.43 7.26 -5.19
CA TRP A 322 19.22 6.60 -5.57
C TRP A 322 18.07 7.58 -5.77
N GLY A 323 17.58 7.67 -7.02
CA GLY A 323 16.38 8.42 -7.37
C GLY A 323 16.24 9.76 -6.66
N PRO A 324 15.12 10.04 -6.01
CA PRO A 324 14.87 11.32 -5.35
C PRO A 324 15.75 11.58 -4.13
N TYR A 325 16.47 10.59 -3.66
CA TYR A 325 17.37 10.68 -2.51
C TYR A 325 18.83 10.85 -2.90
N ASP A 326 19.07 11.21 -4.15
CA ASP A 326 20.40 11.50 -4.64
C ASP A 326 21.15 12.47 -3.72
N GLY A 327 22.28 12.04 -3.23
CA GLY A 327 23.12 12.80 -2.30
C GLY A 327 22.70 12.76 -0.84
N MET A 328 21.63 12.11 -0.48
CA MET A 328 21.11 12.12 0.89
C MET A 328 21.79 11.12 1.81
N GLN A 329 22.20 9.98 1.29
CA GLN A 329 22.75 8.90 2.08
C GLN A 329 24.22 8.69 1.76
N TRP A 330 25.06 9.03 2.72
CA TRP A 330 26.49 8.80 2.64
C TRP A 330 26.89 7.70 3.60
N VAL A 331 27.58 6.70 3.10
CA VAL A 331 28.25 5.75 3.96
C VAL A 331 29.64 6.27 4.34
N PRO A 332 30.14 6.00 5.56
CA PRO A 332 31.45 6.48 5.97
C PRO A 332 32.57 6.00 5.04
N ALA A 333 33.44 6.91 4.60
CA ALA A 333 34.61 6.58 3.78
C ALA A 333 35.64 5.72 4.52
N ASP A 334 35.76 5.93 5.84
CA ASP A 334 36.62 5.11 6.73
C ASP A 334 36.03 3.70 6.87
N ALA A 335 36.69 2.70 6.30
CA ALA A 335 36.23 1.32 6.25
C ALA A 335 35.96 0.73 7.64
N ALA A 336 36.84 1.00 8.62
CA ALA A 336 36.68 0.51 10.00
C ALA A 336 35.45 1.16 10.66
N PHE A 337 35.22 2.44 10.43
CA PHE A 337 34.04 3.12 10.95
C PHE A 337 32.76 2.69 10.23
N ARG A 338 32.81 2.51 8.92
CA ARG A 338 31.69 1.98 8.11
C ARG A 338 31.27 0.60 8.62
N GLN A 339 32.22 -0.30 8.84
CA GLN A 339 31.93 -1.62 9.43
C GLN A 339 31.24 -1.49 10.79
N ARG A 340 31.68 -0.54 11.64
CA ARG A 340 31.04 -0.29 12.93
C ARG A 340 29.62 0.25 12.76
N VAL A 341 29.40 1.17 11.86
CA VAL A 341 28.06 1.70 11.54
C VAL A 341 27.15 0.56 11.11
N MET A 342 27.58 -0.25 10.15
CA MET A 342 26.77 -1.36 9.64
C MET A 342 26.37 -2.34 10.74
N ARG A 343 27.31 -2.74 11.58
CA ARG A 343 27.05 -3.66 12.70
C ARG A 343 26.07 -3.10 13.75
N ASN A 344 25.95 -1.79 13.82
CA ASN A 344 25.10 -1.11 14.78
C ASN A 344 23.74 -0.68 14.20
N LEU A 345 23.47 -0.90 12.91
CA LEU A 345 22.19 -0.55 12.29
C LEU A 345 20.99 -1.25 12.94
N PRO A 346 21.02 -2.57 13.24
CA PRO A 346 19.90 -3.24 13.89
C PRO A 346 19.55 -2.64 15.26
N TYR A 347 20.56 -2.27 16.02
CA TYR A 347 20.40 -1.62 17.31
C TYR A 347 19.88 -0.18 17.16
N ALA A 348 20.40 0.57 16.17
CA ALA A 348 19.94 1.92 15.88
C ALA A 348 18.46 1.93 15.48
N ASN A 349 18.02 1.00 14.64
CA ASN A 349 16.62 0.84 14.26
C ASN A 349 15.69 0.62 15.46
N ARG A 350 16.21 0.00 16.51
CA ARG A 350 15.48 -0.24 17.77
C ARG A 350 15.62 0.88 18.79
N GLY A 351 16.42 1.90 18.46
CA GLY A 351 16.58 3.10 19.28
C GLY A 351 17.70 3.01 20.32
N HIS A 352 18.70 2.12 20.12
CA HIS A 352 19.87 2.08 21.00
C HIS A 352 20.52 3.46 21.13
N VAL A 353 20.78 3.89 22.35
CA VAL A 353 21.46 5.15 22.66
C VAL A 353 22.96 4.94 22.69
N PHE A 354 23.65 5.40 21.66
CA PHE A 354 25.10 5.18 21.53
C PHE A 354 25.92 6.00 22.52
N ARG A 355 26.81 5.34 23.26
CA ARG A 355 27.78 6.00 24.14
C ARG A 355 28.99 6.52 23.37
N ASP A 356 29.41 5.78 22.31
CA ASP A 356 30.48 6.23 21.42
C ASP A 356 30.06 7.51 20.69
N LYS A 357 30.86 8.58 20.86
CA LYS A 357 30.53 9.91 20.34
C LYS A 357 30.38 9.93 18.81
N ARG A 358 31.23 9.15 18.11
CA ARG A 358 31.24 9.12 16.64
C ARG A 358 30.03 8.38 16.08
N LEU A 359 29.67 7.23 16.65
CA LEU A 359 28.45 6.51 16.28
C LEU A 359 27.20 7.33 16.60
N ARG A 360 27.15 7.93 17.80
CA ARG A 360 26.01 8.79 18.19
C ARG A 360 25.82 9.93 17.21
N GLN A 361 26.88 10.69 16.90
CA GLN A 361 26.82 11.80 15.96
C GLN A 361 26.36 11.37 14.58
N TYR A 362 26.79 10.20 14.12
CA TYR A 362 26.37 9.63 12.84
C TYR A 362 24.87 9.30 12.84
N PHE A 363 24.41 8.53 13.82
CA PHE A 363 23.01 8.10 13.86
C PHE A 363 22.05 9.27 14.16
N GLU A 364 22.41 10.19 15.04
CA GLU A 364 21.63 11.41 15.31
C GLU A 364 21.47 12.30 14.06
N GLY A 365 22.39 12.21 13.10
CA GLY A 365 22.27 12.86 11.80
C GLY A 365 21.29 12.19 10.83
N LEU A 366 20.85 10.97 11.10
CA LEU A 366 19.91 10.26 10.24
C LEU A 366 18.45 10.57 10.63
N TRP A 367 17.66 10.92 9.65
CA TRP A 367 16.27 11.33 9.88
C TRP A 367 15.44 10.25 10.61
N TRP A 368 15.62 8.99 10.24
CA TRP A 368 14.86 7.88 10.78
C TRP A 368 15.27 7.47 12.20
N TYR A 369 16.47 7.83 12.67
CA TYR A 369 16.95 7.41 13.98
C TYR A 369 16.15 8.09 15.09
N MET A 370 15.67 7.27 16.02
CA MET A 370 14.87 7.68 17.17
C MET A 370 15.43 7.02 18.44
N PRO A 371 16.28 7.72 19.20
CA PRO A 371 16.85 7.16 20.44
C PRO A 371 15.76 6.89 21.47
N ALA A 372 15.86 5.73 22.14
CA ALA A 372 14.98 5.30 23.22
C ALA A 372 15.83 5.01 24.45
N PRO A 373 15.84 5.91 25.44
CA PRO A 373 16.64 5.74 26.65
C PRO A 373 16.31 4.49 27.48
N ASP A 374 15.09 3.99 27.32
CA ASP A 374 14.56 2.78 27.96
C ASP A 374 14.81 1.48 27.17
N TYR A 375 15.36 1.59 25.94
CA TYR A 375 15.69 0.43 25.15
C TYR A 375 16.77 -0.41 25.82
N LYS A 376 16.48 -1.69 25.95
CA LYS A 376 17.45 -2.69 26.41
C LYS A 376 18.02 -3.40 25.18
N ASP A 377 19.33 -3.59 25.16
CA ASP A 377 20.03 -4.31 24.09
C ASP A 377 19.64 -5.80 24.11
N ASP A 378 18.45 -6.08 23.67
CA ASP A 378 17.90 -7.41 23.49
C ASP A 378 17.89 -7.74 21.99
N SER A 379 18.54 -8.85 21.64
CA SER A 379 18.60 -9.35 20.26
C SER A 379 17.66 -10.53 20.03
N SER A 380 16.77 -10.83 20.96
CA SER A 380 15.80 -11.95 20.84
C SER A 380 14.81 -11.76 19.69
N ASP A 381 14.55 -10.52 19.30
CA ASP A 381 13.67 -10.13 18.19
C ASP A 381 14.42 -9.91 16.86
N PHE A 382 15.74 -10.18 16.82
CA PHE A 382 16.52 -9.98 15.61
C PHE A 382 16.12 -10.96 14.51
N THR A 383 15.85 -10.41 13.34
CA THR A 383 15.59 -11.18 12.12
C THR A 383 16.89 -11.76 11.54
N PRO A 384 16.81 -12.71 10.60
CA PRO A 384 18.00 -13.17 9.86
C PRO A 384 18.78 -12.02 9.20
N VAL A 385 18.06 -11.02 8.68
CA VAL A 385 18.66 -9.83 8.06
C VAL A 385 19.41 -8.99 9.10
N ASP A 386 18.86 -8.79 10.30
CA ASP A 386 19.57 -8.08 11.37
C ASP A 386 20.90 -8.77 11.72
N TRP A 387 20.90 -10.10 11.73
CA TRP A 387 22.13 -10.87 11.98
C TRP A 387 23.15 -10.76 10.86
N GLU A 388 22.74 -10.58 9.60
CA GLU A 388 23.66 -10.26 8.50
C GLU A 388 24.39 -8.94 8.76
N TYR A 389 23.65 -7.92 9.25
CA TYR A 389 24.26 -6.65 9.66
C TYR A 389 25.21 -6.79 10.85
N VAL A 390 24.77 -7.43 11.91
CA VAL A 390 25.60 -7.62 13.12
C VAL A 390 26.93 -8.31 12.77
N ASN A 391 26.88 -9.25 11.83
CA ASN A 391 28.05 -10.02 11.38
C ASN A 391 28.76 -9.39 10.17
N TYR A 392 28.36 -8.19 9.78
CA TYR A 392 28.93 -7.51 8.62
C TYR A 392 30.46 -7.37 8.72
N LYS A 393 31.14 -7.73 7.65
CA LYS A 393 32.59 -7.58 7.49
C LYS A 393 32.86 -6.72 6.25
N GLU A 394 33.62 -5.67 6.45
CA GLU A 394 34.14 -4.88 5.33
C GLU A 394 35.06 -5.77 4.47
N LYS A 395 34.90 -5.73 3.17
CA LYS A 395 35.71 -6.48 2.18
C LYS A 395 36.86 -5.64 1.69
#